data_eb73dba0913373f78261f67cbb44abf1
#
_entry.id   eb73dba0913373f78261f67cbb44abf1
#
_cell.length_a   1.000
_cell.length_b   1.000
_cell.length_c   1.000
_cell.angle_alpha   90.00
_cell.angle_beta   90.00
_cell.angle_gamma   90.00
#
_symmetry.space_group_name_H-M   'P 1'
#
loop_
_entity.id
_entity.type
_entity.pdbx_description
1 polymer ?
#
loop_
_entity_poly.entity_id
_entity_poly.type
_entity_poly.pdbx_seq_one_letter_code
_entity_poly.pdbx_strand_id
1 'polypeptide(L)'
;MVKVYKSRVAKWYIWFCIGMSLAFIGSIYLCYKSTLVLLIDIVFMGICLVMIYDMLLHTDYSINSAKLHIRCGLLFRMDLPICNITEITHKSTILSSPALSAKRIGLKYGRTNWVYVSPKDQEEFISALQSINPMIVIN
;
A
#
# COMPACT_ATOMS: atom_id res chain seq x y z
N MET A 1 -5.04 -22.04 7.70
CA MET A 1 -5.08 -21.64 6.28
C MET A 1 -4.62 -20.19 6.17
N VAL A 2 -3.69 -19.88 5.26
CA VAL A 2 -3.28 -18.49 5.01
C VAL A 2 -4.19 -17.93 3.93
N LYS A 3 -4.95 -16.88 4.24
CA LYS A 3 -5.75 -16.15 3.25
C LYS A 3 -4.98 -14.90 2.80
N VAL A 4 -4.80 -14.74 1.50
CA VAL A 4 -4.08 -13.61 0.90
C VAL A 4 -5.07 -12.69 0.18
N TYR A 5 -5.08 -11.42 0.56
CA TYR A 5 -5.91 -10.38 -0.03
C TYR A 5 -5.03 -9.37 -0.76
N LYS A 6 -5.29 -9.15 -2.05
CA LYS A 6 -4.58 -8.13 -2.82
C LYS A 6 -5.10 -6.73 -2.48
N SER A 7 -4.21 -5.74 -2.53
CA SER A 7 -4.58 -4.34 -2.37
C SER A 7 -5.43 -3.85 -3.55
N ARG A 8 -6.40 -2.99 -3.24
CA ARG A 8 -7.17 -2.26 -4.25
C ARG A 8 -6.35 -1.08 -4.75
N VAL A 9 -6.05 -1.06 -6.04
CA VAL A 9 -5.35 0.06 -6.68
C VAL A 9 -6.38 1.08 -7.17
N ALA A 10 -6.23 2.34 -6.77
CA ALA A 10 -7.08 3.41 -7.25
C ALA A 10 -6.70 3.80 -8.69
N LYS A 11 -7.71 4.12 -9.51
CA LYS A 11 -7.48 4.52 -10.91
C LYS A 11 -6.54 5.74 -11.03
N TRP A 12 -6.64 6.71 -10.11
CA TRP A 12 -5.78 7.89 -10.11
C TRP A 12 -4.29 7.55 -9.94
N TYR A 13 -3.97 6.48 -9.20
CA TYR A 13 -2.60 6.03 -9.00
C TYR A 13 -2.00 5.47 -10.31
N ILE A 14 -2.80 4.79 -11.12
CA ILE A 14 -2.40 4.31 -12.45
C ILE A 14 -2.08 5.50 -13.36
N TRP A 15 -2.92 6.54 -13.37
CA TRP A 15 -2.67 7.77 -14.11
C TRP A 15 -1.42 8.51 -13.64
N PHE A 16 -1.17 8.49 -12.32
CA PHE A 16 0.05 9.03 -11.74
C PHE A 16 1.30 8.27 -12.24
N CYS A 17 1.27 6.94 -12.27
CA CYS A 17 2.37 6.13 -12.81
C CYS A 17 2.62 6.42 -14.31
N ILE A 18 1.56 6.55 -15.10
CA ILE A 18 1.66 6.92 -16.52
C ILE A 18 2.29 8.32 -16.67
N GLY A 19 1.81 9.29 -15.91
CA GLY A 19 2.34 10.66 -15.92
C GLY A 19 3.82 10.72 -15.56
N MET A 20 4.24 9.99 -14.51
CA MET A 20 5.64 9.88 -14.12
C MET A 20 6.51 9.24 -15.19
N SER A 21 6.00 8.22 -15.88
CA SER A 21 6.73 7.57 -16.98
C SER A 21 6.90 8.51 -18.19
N LEU A 22 5.87 9.29 -18.52
CA LEU A 22 5.95 10.30 -19.58
C LEU A 22 6.90 11.46 -19.21
N ALA A 23 6.87 11.91 -17.95
CA ALA A 23 7.78 12.93 -17.44
C ALA A 23 9.24 12.45 -17.54
N PHE A 24 9.50 11.17 -17.23
CA PHE A 24 10.83 10.58 -17.38
C PHE A 24 11.34 10.59 -18.81
N ILE A 25 10.49 10.22 -19.77
CA ILE A 25 10.84 10.28 -21.20
C ILE A 25 11.11 11.73 -21.63
N GLY A 26 10.29 12.66 -21.15
CA GLY A 26 10.49 14.09 -21.43
C GLY A 26 11.78 14.66 -20.84
N SER A 27 12.15 14.26 -19.62
CA SER A 27 13.38 14.72 -18.97
C SER A 27 14.63 14.24 -19.72
N ILE A 28 14.65 13.00 -20.19
CA ILE A 28 15.72 12.46 -21.03
C ILE A 28 15.90 13.33 -22.28
N TYR A 29 14.80 13.72 -22.94
CA TYR A 29 14.86 14.57 -24.13
C TYR A 29 15.41 15.97 -23.84
N LEU A 30 15.07 16.54 -22.69
CA LEU A 30 15.57 17.88 -22.29
C LEU A 30 17.03 17.86 -21.82
N CYS A 31 17.45 16.79 -21.15
CA CYS A 31 18.77 16.67 -20.54
C CYS A 31 19.85 16.07 -21.46
N TYR A 32 19.52 15.68 -22.70
CA TYR A 32 20.45 14.97 -23.59
C TYR A 32 21.75 15.75 -23.90
N LYS A 33 21.75 17.08 -23.75
CA LYS A 33 22.92 17.93 -24.04
C LYS A 33 24.07 17.79 -23.03
N SER A 34 23.78 17.33 -21.80
CA SER A 34 24.78 17.16 -20.75
C SER A 34 24.81 15.72 -20.27
N THR A 35 25.86 14.99 -20.63
CA THR A 35 26.01 13.57 -20.29
C THR A 35 25.92 13.30 -18.78
N LEU A 36 26.50 14.19 -17.96
CA LEU A 36 26.47 14.02 -16.50
C LEU A 36 25.04 14.15 -15.94
N VAL A 37 24.33 15.20 -16.37
CA VAL A 37 22.95 15.44 -15.92
C VAL A 37 22.03 14.32 -16.38
N LEU A 38 22.23 13.85 -17.61
CA LEU A 38 21.46 12.72 -18.16
C LEU A 38 21.67 11.43 -17.36
N LEU A 39 22.90 11.12 -16.97
CA LEU A 39 23.19 9.92 -16.16
C LEU A 39 22.53 10.00 -14.78
N ILE A 40 22.61 11.16 -14.12
CA ILE A 40 21.96 11.38 -12.81
C ILE A 40 20.43 11.23 -12.94
N ASP A 41 19.84 11.82 -13.97
CA ASP A 41 18.39 11.75 -14.23
C ASP A 41 17.93 10.31 -14.47
N ILE A 42 18.62 9.55 -15.32
CA ILE A 42 18.30 8.13 -15.60
C ILE A 42 18.35 7.30 -14.31
N VAL A 43 19.39 7.47 -13.50
CA VAL A 43 19.54 6.70 -12.26
C VAL A 43 18.45 7.07 -11.25
N PHE A 44 18.23 8.36 -11.00
CA PHE A 44 17.28 8.83 -10.00
C PHE A 44 15.84 8.52 -10.37
N MET A 45 15.42 8.90 -11.58
CA MET A 45 14.06 8.67 -12.05
C MET A 45 13.80 7.18 -12.28
N GLY A 46 14.79 6.44 -12.75
CA GLY A 46 14.70 4.98 -12.90
C GLY A 46 14.44 4.29 -11.56
N ILE A 47 15.16 4.64 -10.51
CA ILE A 47 14.93 4.11 -9.16
C ILE A 47 13.51 4.46 -8.67
N CYS A 48 13.08 5.71 -8.83
CA CYS A 48 11.74 6.15 -8.44
C CYS A 48 10.64 5.34 -9.15
N LEU A 49 10.77 5.12 -10.46
CA LEU A 49 9.81 4.33 -11.22
C LEU A 49 9.77 2.88 -10.75
N VAL A 50 10.93 2.24 -10.56
CA VAL A 50 11.02 0.87 -10.06
C VAL A 50 10.30 0.75 -8.71
N MET A 51 10.53 1.67 -7.77
CA MET A 51 9.87 1.67 -6.47
C MET A 51 8.34 1.86 -6.56
N ILE A 52 7.89 2.77 -7.44
CA ILE A 52 6.45 3.01 -7.65
C ILE A 52 5.77 1.75 -8.23
N TYR A 53 6.37 1.12 -9.23
CA TYR A 53 5.84 -0.10 -9.84
C TYR A 53 5.91 -1.30 -8.89
N ASP A 54 6.99 -1.43 -8.11
CA ASP A 54 7.10 -2.48 -7.08
C ASP A 54 5.97 -2.36 -6.04
N MET A 55 5.71 -1.15 -5.57
CA MET A 55 4.59 -0.88 -4.65
C MET A 55 3.23 -1.24 -5.26
N LEU A 56 3.05 -0.99 -6.57
CA LEU A 56 1.82 -1.31 -7.30
C LEU A 56 1.59 -2.82 -7.41
N LEU A 57 2.63 -3.58 -7.68
CA LEU A 57 2.56 -5.00 -7.98
C LEU A 57 2.61 -5.89 -6.71
N HIS A 58 3.33 -5.45 -5.68
CA HIS A 58 3.65 -6.25 -4.50
C HIS A 58 3.01 -5.71 -3.22
N THR A 59 1.79 -5.14 -3.29
CA THR A 59 1.01 -4.80 -2.10
C THR A 59 -0.06 -5.85 -1.87
N ASP A 60 0.14 -6.64 -0.82
CA ASP A 60 -0.76 -7.71 -0.39
C ASP A 60 -0.90 -7.76 1.14
N TYR A 61 -2.03 -8.30 1.56
CA TYR A 61 -2.37 -8.51 2.96
C TYR A 61 -2.62 -9.98 3.17
N SER A 62 -1.86 -10.64 4.04
CA SER A 62 -2.07 -12.05 4.35
C SER A 62 -2.47 -12.24 5.80
N ILE A 63 -3.59 -12.93 6.01
CA ILE A 63 -4.10 -13.32 7.32
C ILE A 63 -3.63 -14.74 7.60
N ASN A 64 -2.79 -14.88 8.60
CA ASN A 64 -2.44 -16.15 9.20
C ASN A 64 -3.19 -16.31 10.53
N SER A 65 -3.27 -17.51 11.09
CA SER A 65 -4.10 -17.87 12.25
C SER A 65 -4.00 -16.92 13.47
N ALA A 66 -2.93 -16.14 13.60
CA ALA A 66 -2.72 -15.20 14.71
C ALA A 66 -2.17 -13.83 14.30
N LYS A 67 -1.71 -13.67 13.05
CA LYS A 67 -1.02 -12.46 12.59
C LYS A 67 -1.57 -11.99 11.25
N LEU A 68 -1.68 -10.67 11.11
CA LEU A 68 -1.90 -9.98 9.85
C LEU A 68 -0.55 -9.51 9.33
N HIS A 69 -0.12 -10.06 8.21
CA HIS A 69 1.05 -9.60 7.47
C HIS A 69 0.63 -8.56 6.45
N ILE A 70 1.17 -7.38 6.57
CA ILE A 70 0.98 -6.26 5.63
C ILE A 70 2.26 -6.10 4.85
N ARG A 71 2.20 -6.33 3.54
CA ARG A 71 3.31 -6.11 2.63
C ARG A 71 2.94 -4.99 1.66
N CYS A 72 3.80 -3.98 1.56
CA CYS A 72 3.65 -2.89 0.61
C CYS A 72 4.98 -2.71 -0.15
N GLY A 73 5.07 -3.36 -1.30
CA GLY A 73 6.29 -3.44 -2.07
C GLY A 73 7.44 -4.18 -1.35
N LEU A 74 8.65 -3.80 -1.72
CA LEU A 74 9.88 -4.39 -1.16
C LEU A 74 10.25 -3.81 0.21
N LEU A 75 9.95 -2.53 0.44
CA LEU A 75 10.47 -1.74 1.56
C LEU A 75 9.60 -1.83 2.82
N PHE A 76 8.30 -1.98 2.69
CA PHE A 76 7.41 -1.96 3.85
C PHE A 76 6.81 -3.33 4.11
N ARG A 77 7.15 -3.87 5.28
CA ARG A 77 6.57 -5.12 5.80
C ARG A 77 6.25 -4.93 7.26
N MET A 78 5.05 -5.28 7.66
CA MET A 78 4.59 -5.17 9.04
C MET A 78 3.78 -6.40 9.42
N ASP A 79 4.13 -6.97 10.57
CA ASP A 79 3.41 -8.08 11.17
C ASP A 79 2.61 -7.58 12.36
N LEU A 80 1.30 -7.65 12.29
CA LEU A 80 0.39 -7.21 13.33
C LEU A 80 -0.31 -8.41 13.95
N PRO A 81 -0.14 -8.67 15.26
CA PRO A 81 -0.94 -9.67 15.96
C PRO A 81 -2.43 -9.28 15.95
N ILE A 82 -3.30 -10.17 15.50
CA ILE A 82 -4.74 -9.88 15.33
C ILE A 82 -5.41 -9.66 16.69
N CYS A 83 -4.88 -10.27 17.77
CA CYS A 83 -5.37 -10.03 19.14
C CYS A 83 -5.17 -8.59 19.63
N ASN A 84 -4.23 -7.84 19.04
CA ASN A 84 -3.97 -6.44 19.40
C ASN A 84 -4.85 -5.46 18.64
N ILE A 85 -5.64 -5.92 17.67
CA ILE A 85 -6.59 -5.09 16.92
C ILE A 85 -7.83 -4.90 17.77
N THR A 86 -8.14 -3.66 18.12
CA THR A 86 -9.28 -3.29 18.99
C THR A 86 -10.45 -2.73 18.22
N GLU A 87 -10.19 -2.01 17.13
CA GLU A 87 -11.23 -1.29 16.39
C GLU A 87 -10.93 -1.28 14.89
N ILE A 88 -11.99 -1.43 14.10
CA ILE A 88 -11.97 -1.28 12.64
C ILE A 88 -12.87 -0.12 12.27
N THR A 89 -12.33 0.85 11.53
CA THR A 89 -13.10 2.02 11.09
C THR A 89 -13.00 2.19 9.57
N HIS A 90 -14.13 2.41 8.92
CA HIS A 90 -14.15 2.80 7.52
C HIS A 90 -13.80 4.28 7.38
N LYS A 91 -12.62 4.59 6.83
CA LYS A 91 -12.19 5.97 6.59
C LYS A 91 -11.79 6.18 5.14
N SER A 92 -12.26 7.30 4.59
CA SER A 92 -11.79 7.81 3.31
C SER A 92 -10.80 8.94 3.58
N THR A 93 -9.51 8.61 3.75
CA THR A 93 -8.45 9.59 3.98
C THR A 93 -7.32 9.43 2.97
N ILE A 94 -6.73 10.57 2.57
CA ILE A 94 -5.64 10.64 1.60
C ILE A 94 -4.26 10.57 2.31
N LEU A 95 -4.23 10.59 3.65
CA LEU A 95 -2.99 10.63 4.43
C LEU A 95 -2.14 9.36 4.27
N SER A 96 -0.82 9.56 4.31
CA SER A 96 0.25 8.59 4.11
C SER A 96 0.05 7.26 4.84
N SER A 97 -0.15 6.20 4.07
CA SER A 97 -0.34 4.84 4.57
C SER A 97 -0.03 3.85 3.44
N PRO A 98 0.38 2.61 3.73
CA PRO A 98 0.64 1.58 2.74
C PRO A 98 -0.63 1.11 2.01
N ALA A 99 -1.49 2.04 1.61
CA ALA A 99 -2.75 1.76 0.93
C ALA A 99 -2.83 2.54 -0.37
N LEU A 100 -2.95 1.83 -1.48
CA LEU A 100 -2.99 2.36 -2.85
C LEU A 100 -4.37 2.92 -3.25
N SER A 101 -5.34 3.02 -2.32
CA SER A 101 -6.70 3.51 -2.59
C SER A 101 -7.19 4.48 -1.52
N ALA A 102 -8.10 5.39 -1.89
CA ALA A 102 -8.78 6.30 -0.97
C ALA A 102 -9.83 5.58 -0.08
N LYS A 103 -10.45 4.50 -0.57
CA LYS A 103 -11.33 3.65 0.25
C LYS A 103 -10.48 2.73 1.11
N ARG A 104 -10.33 3.05 2.38
CA ARG A 104 -9.42 2.39 3.32
C ARG A 104 -10.18 1.89 4.55
N ILE A 105 -9.59 0.89 5.19
CA ILE A 105 -10.00 0.42 6.50
C ILE A 105 -8.87 0.82 7.47
N GLY A 106 -9.21 1.57 8.51
CA GLY A 106 -8.32 1.85 9.62
C GLY A 106 -8.40 0.71 10.64
N LEU A 107 -7.28 0.11 10.95
CA LEU A 107 -7.13 -0.88 12.01
C LEU A 107 -6.42 -0.20 13.18
N LYS A 108 -7.12 -0.09 14.31
CA LYS A 108 -6.53 0.42 15.54
C LYS A 108 -5.87 -0.72 16.28
N TYR A 109 -4.62 -0.54 16.67
CA TYR A 109 -3.87 -1.52 17.44
C TYR A 109 -3.10 -0.86 18.57
N GLY A 110 -2.94 -1.57 19.69
CA GLY A 110 -2.35 -1.01 20.89
C GLY A 110 -3.20 0.14 21.47
N ARG A 111 -2.54 1.15 22.05
CA ARG A 111 -3.25 2.28 22.69
C ARG A 111 -3.75 3.33 21.73
N THR A 112 -2.94 3.74 20.75
CA THR A 112 -3.22 4.91 19.88
C THR A 112 -2.80 4.72 18.43
N ASN A 113 -2.23 3.56 18.07
CA ASN A 113 -1.68 3.35 16.75
C ASN A 113 -2.74 2.93 15.74
N TRP A 114 -2.63 3.47 14.52
CA TRP A 114 -3.50 3.14 13.41
C TRP A 114 -2.66 2.65 12.23
N VAL A 115 -3.13 1.60 11.59
CA VAL A 115 -2.64 1.21 10.27
C VAL A 115 -3.82 1.19 9.30
N TYR A 116 -3.61 1.75 8.12
CA TYR A 116 -4.64 1.80 7.10
C TYR A 116 -4.31 0.80 6.00
N VAL A 117 -5.29 -0.02 5.68
CA VAL A 117 -5.20 -1.05 4.63
C VAL A 117 -6.34 -0.87 3.63
N SER A 118 -6.13 -1.26 2.38
CA SER A 118 -7.16 -1.19 1.34
C SER A 118 -7.29 -2.53 0.60
N PRO A 119 -7.80 -3.58 1.27
CA PRO A 119 -8.04 -4.85 0.60
C PRO A 119 -9.10 -4.68 -0.49
N LYS A 120 -9.03 -5.52 -1.53
CA LYS A 120 -9.99 -5.50 -2.64
C LYS A 120 -11.39 -5.85 -2.15
N ASP A 121 -11.49 -6.88 -1.31
CA ASP A 121 -12.74 -7.37 -0.72
C ASP A 121 -12.76 -7.06 0.78
N GLN A 122 -13.26 -5.85 1.13
CA GLN A 122 -13.21 -5.32 2.48
C GLN A 122 -14.08 -6.11 3.46
N GLU A 123 -15.27 -6.51 3.03
CA GLU A 123 -16.22 -7.26 3.89
C GLU A 123 -15.69 -8.65 4.25
N GLU A 124 -15.14 -9.36 3.27
CA GLU A 124 -14.52 -10.66 3.53
C GLU A 124 -13.30 -10.56 4.43
N PHE A 125 -12.48 -9.51 4.22
CA PHE A 125 -11.30 -9.24 5.03
C PHE A 125 -11.68 -8.95 6.48
N ILE A 126 -12.71 -8.10 6.73
CA ILE A 126 -13.21 -7.79 8.08
C ILE A 126 -13.78 -9.04 8.74
N SER A 127 -14.60 -9.80 8.02
CA SER A 127 -15.18 -11.05 8.53
C SER A 127 -14.10 -12.07 8.92
N ALA A 128 -13.02 -12.15 8.12
CA ALA A 128 -11.89 -13.02 8.44
C ALA A 128 -11.13 -12.57 9.70
N LEU A 129 -10.98 -11.27 9.93
CA LEU A 129 -10.38 -10.76 11.16
C LEU A 129 -11.27 -11.01 12.38
N GLN A 130 -12.59 -10.79 12.25
CA GLN A 130 -13.55 -11.04 13.34
C GLN A 130 -13.69 -12.52 13.69
N SER A 131 -13.55 -13.43 12.72
CA SER A 131 -13.56 -14.88 12.99
C SER A 131 -12.39 -15.31 13.88
N ILE A 132 -11.28 -14.56 13.87
CA ILE A 132 -10.10 -14.83 14.70
C ILE A 132 -10.17 -14.06 16.02
N ASN A 133 -10.63 -12.80 15.99
CA ASN A 133 -10.80 -11.97 17.17
C ASN A 133 -12.20 -11.33 17.19
N PRO A 134 -13.19 -11.96 17.86
CA PRO A 134 -14.56 -11.45 17.96
C PRO A 134 -14.72 -10.14 18.75
N MET A 135 -13.67 -9.74 19.49
CA MET A 135 -13.68 -8.50 20.30
C MET A 135 -13.45 -7.23 19.49
N ILE A 136 -13.23 -7.35 18.18
CA ILE A 136 -13.00 -6.20 17.31
C ILE A 136 -14.31 -5.43 17.10
N VAL A 137 -14.31 -4.15 17.48
CA VAL A 137 -15.44 -3.23 17.28
C VAL A 137 -15.36 -2.65 15.86
N ILE A 138 -16.47 -2.65 15.12
CA ILE A 138 -16.60 -2.01 13.81
C ILE A 138 -17.36 -0.70 13.97
N ASN A 139 -16.75 0.41 13.52
CA ASN A 139 -17.31 1.76 13.51
C ASN A 139 -17.38 2.34 12.10
#